data_9d700a1b056fd3ad7075ef667b0c63c2
#
_entry.id   9d700a1b056fd3ad7075ef667b0c63c2
#
_cell.length_a   1.000
_cell.length_b   1.000
_cell.length_c   1.000
_cell.angle_alpha   90.00
_cell.angle_beta   90.00
_cell.angle_gamma   90.00
#
_symmetry.space_group_name_H-M   'P 1'
#
loop_
_entity.id
_entity.type
_entity.pdbx_description
1 polymer ?
#
loop_
_entity_poly.entity_id
_entity_poly.type
_entity_poly.pdbx_seq_one_letter_code
_entity_poly.pdbx_strand_id
1 'polypeptide(L)'
;MTQYLISFDDGAMTFPEEDLPDVAKAAHQVVQQAQDAGVWVFSAGLESQRASVVATDGTVTDGSYPEAIGGFCVVDVPSREEALKWAAKTADACRCAQEVREFMPDPAVGN
;
A
#
# COMPACT_ATOMS: atom_id res chain seq x y z
N MET A 1 10.24 16.24 4.55
CA MET A 1 10.43 14.88 4.03
C MET A 1 9.43 14.64 2.92
N THR A 2 9.63 13.62 2.11
CA THR A 2 8.78 13.34 0.96
C THR A 2 7.92 12.10 1.23
N GLN A 3 6.67 12.13 0.78
CA GLN A 3 5.77 10.99 0.95
C GLN A 3 5.82 10.06 -0.25
N TYR A 4 5.74 8.77 0.01
CA TYR A 4 5.78 7.71 -1.00
C TYR A 4 4.64 6.73 -0.78
N LEU A 5 4.05 6.28 -1.89
CA LEU A 5 3.06 5.19 -1.89
C LEU A 5 3.79 3.88 -2.17
N ILE A 6 3.61 2.93 -1.26
CA ILE A 6 4.10 1.56 -1.42
C ILE A 6 2.88 0.68 -1.58
N SER A 7 2.73 0.02 -2.71
CA SER A 7 1.49 -0.73 -3.01
C SER A 7 1.77 -2.06 -3.69
N PHE A 8 0.78 -2.96 -3.65
CA PHE A 8 0.84 -4.22 -4.36
C PHE A 8 -0.45 -4.42 -5.15
N ASP A 9 -0.35 -5.20 -6.22
CA ASP A 9 -1.49 -5.50 -7.09
C ASP A 9 -2.52 -6.39 -6.38
N ASP A 10 -3.79 -6.19 -6.71
CA ASP A 10 -4.86 -7.03 -6.22
C ASP A 10 -4.60 -8.49 -6.69
N GLY A 11 -4.72 -9.43 -5.75
CA GLY A 11 -4.43 -10.84 -6.03
C GLY A 11 -2.95 -11.22 -6.00
N ALA A 12 -2.04 -10.30 -5.70
CA ALA A 12 -0.61 -10.60 -5.64
C ALA A 12 -0.21 -11.46 -4.44
N MET A 13 -0.98 -11.43 -3.36
CA MET A 13 -0.73 -12.24 -2.16
C MET A 13 -1.30 -13.65 -2.35
N THR A 14 -0.43 -14.58 -2.76
CA THR A 14 -0.83 -15.94 -3.18
C THR A 14 -0.24 -17.04 -2.28
N PHE A 15 -0.23 -16.83 -0.98
CA PHE A 15 0.22 -17.82 -0.01
C PHE A 15 -0.94 -18.73 0.42
N PRO A 16 -0.64 -19.93 1.01
CA PRO A 16 -1.70 -20.80 1.55
C PRO A 16 -2.50 -20.10 2.65
N GLU A 17 -3.79 -20.37 2.70
CA GLU A 17 -4.70 -19.74 3.67
C GLU A 17 -4.26 -19.95 5.10
N GLU A 18 -3.69 -21.11 5.44
CA GLU A 18 -3.17 -21.38 6.78
C GLU A 18 -2.00 -20.48 7.19
N ASP A 19 -1.33 -19.83 6.23
CA ASP A 19 -0.25 -18.90 6.50
C ASP A 19 -0.75 -17.48 6.79
N LEU A 20 -2.03 -17.20 6.58
CA LEU A 20 -2.59 -15.86 6.74
C LEU A 20 -2.28 -15.23 8.12
N PRO A 21 -2.43 -15.94 9.27
CA PRO A 21 -2.08 -15.35 10.56
C PRO A 21 -0.60 -14.92 10.66
N ASP A 22 0.31 -15.71 10.10
CA ASP A 22 1.74 -15.40 10.12
C ASP A 22 2.07 -14.21 9.22
N VAL A 23 1.44 -14.13 8.05
CA VAL A 23 1.61 -13.01 7.12
C VAL A 23 1.06 -11.72 7.74
N ALA A 24 -0.13 -11.78 8.34
CA ALA A 24 -0.73 -10.63 9.01
C ALA A 24 0.16 -10.13 10.15
N LYS A 25 0.73 -11.05 10.94
CA LYS A 25 1.65 -10.71 12.03
C LYS A 25 2.90 -10.02 11.49
N ALA A 26 3.50 -10.57 10.43
CA ALA A 26 4.69 -10.00 9.82
C ALA A 26 4.41 -8.59 9.27
N ALA A 27 3.29 -8.40 8.58
CA ALA A 27 2.88 -7.09 8.06
C ALA A 27 2.68 -6.07 9.20
N HIS A 28 2.01 -6.47 10.28
CA HIS A 28 1.82 -5.61 11.45
C HIS A 28 3.13 -5.24 12.12
N GLN A 29 4.12 -6.13 12.13
CA GLN A 29 5.45 -5.83 12.67
C GLN A 29 6.16 -4.75 11.85
N VAL A 30 6.04 -4.77 10.52
CA VAL A 30 6.62 -3.73 9.67
C VAL A 30 5.94 -2.38 9.94
N VAL A 31 4.62 -2.37 10.08
CA VAL A 31 3.87 -1.15 10.44
C VAL A 31 4.35 -0.61 11.79
N GLN A 32 4.53 -1.49 12.78
CA GLN A 32 5.02 -1.08 14.09
C GLN A 32 6.42 -0.47 14.01
N GLN A 33 7.31 -1.07 13.21
CA GLN A 33 8.65 -0.51 13.00
C GLN A 33 8.58 0.87 12.35
N ALA A 34 7.71 1.06 11.38
CA ALA A 34 7.53 2.35 10.71
C ALA A 34 6.95 3.41 11.66
N GLN A 35 6.01 3.02 12.52
CA GLN A 35 5.46 3.90 13.56
C GLN A 35 6.55 4.30 14.54
N ASP A 36 7.35 3.34 15.00
CA ASP A 36 8.45 3.58 15.95
C ASP A 36 9.53 4.50 15.34
N ALA A 37 9.76 4.38 14.04
CA ALA A 37 10.70 5.25 13.31
C ALA A 37 10.11 6.63 12.98
N GLY A 38 8.81 6.84 13.21
CA GLY A 38 8.14 8.12 12.93
C GLY A 38 7.92 8.40 11.46
N VAL A 39 7.92 7.39 10.60
CA VAL A 39 7.78 7.56 9.15
C VAL A 39 6.45 7.04 8.59
N TRP A 40 5.69 6.30 9.37
CA TRP A 40 4.41 5.75 8.93
C TRP A 40 3.34 6.83 8.89
N VAL A 41 2.58 6.88 7.78
CA VAL A 41 1.45 7.80 7.63
C VAL A 41 0.13 7.04 7.68
N PHE A 42 -0.03 6.02 6.82
CA PHE A 42 -1.26 5.23 6.75
C PHE A 42 -0.99 3.95 5.97
N SER A 43 -1.69 2.88 6.32
CA SER A 43 -1.67 1.64 5.54
C SER A 43 -3.00 0.92 5.66
N ALA A 44 -3.40 0.23 4.60
CA ALA A 44 -4.64 -0.56 4.59
C ALA A 44 -4.64 -1.55 3.44
N GLY A 45 -5.31 -2.68 3.64
CA GLY A 45 -5.76 -3.53 2.55
C GLY A 45 -7.07 -3.01 1.97
N LEU A 46 -7.36 -3.37 0.75
CA LEU A 46 -8.59 -2.98 0.07
C LEU A 46 -9.51 -4.19 -0.14
N GLU A 47 -10.82 -3.94 -0.06
CA GLU A 47 -11.83 -4.94 -0.34
C GLU A 47 -11.94 -5.15 -1.86
N SER A 48 -11.44 -6.26 -2.38
CA SER A 48 -11.37 -6.50 -3.82
C SER A 48 -12.76 -6.68 -4.47
N GLN A 49 -13.75 -7.16 -3.72
CA GLN A 49 -15.10 -7.42 -4.24
C GLN A 49 -16.03 -6.19 -4.20
N ARG A 50 -15.58 -5.08 -3.65
CA ARG A 50 -16.42 -3.91 -3.37
C ARG A 50 -16.03 -2.69 -4.19
N ALA A 51 -15.36 -2.91 -5.32
CA ALA A 51 -14.95 -1.82 -6.19
C ALA A 51 -16.09 -1.35 -7.09
N SER A 52 -16.15 -0.05 -7.35
CA SER A 52 -17.04 0.55 -8.33
C SER A 52 -16.29 1.64 -9.08
N VAL A 53 -16.55 1.76 -10.37
CA VAL A 53 -15.97 2.81 -11.20
C VAL A 53 -17.04 3.84 -11.52
N VAL A 54 -16.77 5.10 -11.23
CA VAL A 54 -17.70 6.21 -11.50
C VAL A 54 -17.16 7.03 -12.67
N ALA A 55 -17.91 7.10 -13.74
CA ALA A 55 -17.56 7.87 -14.93
C ALA A 55 -17.75 9.38 -14.70
N THR A 56 -17.26 10.18 -15.62
CA THR A 56 -17.33 11.65 -15.52
C THR A 56 -18.76 12.20 -15.50
N ASP A 57 -19.72 11.45 -16.03
CA ASP A 57 -21.15 11.82 -16.02
C ASP A 57 -21.88 11.27 -14.79
N GLY A 58 -21.17 10.60 -13.86
CA GLY A 58 -21.75 10.01 -12.67
C GLY A 58 -22.23 8.59 -12.84
N THR A 59 -22.11 8.00 -14.03
CA THR A 59 -22.49 6.59 -14.25
C THR A 59 -21.60 5.66 -13.44
N VAL A 60 -22.20 4.71 -12.71
CA VAL A 60 -21.51 3.77 -11.85
C VAL A 60 -21.48 2.38 -12.49
N THR A 61 -20.30 1.79 -12.54
CA THR A 61 -20.09 0.41 -13.01
C THR A 61 -19.44 -0.38 -11.88
N ASP A 62 -20.01 -1.54 -11.54
CA ASP A 62 -19.42 -2.41 -10.52
C ASP A 62 -18.18 -3.10 -11.07
N GLY A 63 -17.19 -3.25 -10.21
CA GLY A 63 -15.89 -3.84 -10.53
C GLY A 63 -14.77 -2.80 -10.52
N SER A 64 -13.53 -3.29 -10.45
CA SER A 64 -12.34 -2.45 -10.44
C SER A 64 -11.75 -2.29 -11.83
N TYR A 65 -10.80 -1.37 -11.95
CA TYR A 65 -9.92 -1.37 -13.12
C TYR A 65 -9.11 -2.67 -13.17
N PRO A 66 -8.69 -3.12 -14.37
CA PRO A 66 -7.92 -4.38 -14.50
C PRO A 66 -6.63 -4.40 -13.68
N GLU A 67 -5.99 -3.25 -13.50
CA GLU A 67 -4.73 -3.12 -12.77
C GLU A 67 -4.94 -2.45 -11.41
N ALA A 68 -5.89 -2.94 -10.65
CA ALA A 68 -6.21 -2.40 -9.32
C ALA A 68 -5.15 -2.80 -8.29
N ILE A 69 -4.92 -1.91 -7.33
CA ILE A 69 -4.09 -2.26 -6.17
C ILE A 69 -4.90 -3.02 -5.12
N GLY A 70 -4.25 -3.92 -4.39
CA GLY A 70 -4.88 -4.70 -3.32
C GLY A 70 -4.67 -4.12 -1.94
N GLY A 71 -3.66 -3.28 -1.78
CA GLY A 71 -3.35 -2.61 -0.52
C GLY A 71 -2.18 -1.66 -0.67
N PHE A 72 -1.96 -0.84 0.35
CA PHE A 72 -0.90 0.15 0.28
C PHE A 72 -0.43 0.60 1.65
N CYS A 73 0.74 1.23 1.66
CA CYS A 73 1.31 1.93 2.82
C CYS A 73 1.85 3.27 2.34
N VAL A 74 1.62 4.32 3.11
CA VAL A 74 2.20 5.64 2.86
C VAL A 74 3.24 5.92 3.92
N VAL A 75 4.45 6.26 3.49
CA VAL A 75 5.56 6.63 4.39
C VAL A 75 6.06 8.04 4.04
N ASP A 76 6.52 8.73 5.07
CA ASP A 76 7.11 10.07 4.96
C ASP A 76 8.57 9.98 5.35
N VAL A 77 9.46 10.00 4.37
CA VAL A 77 10.88 9.67 4.54
C VAL A 77 11.77 10.71 3.84
N PRO A 78 13.05 10.80 4.24
CA PRO A 78 13.95 11.81 3.69
C PRO A 78 14.42 11.54 2.26
N SER A 79 14.33 10.30 1.77
CA SER A 79 14.85 9.95 0.45
C SER A 79 14.12 8.77 -0.16
N ARG A 80 14.24 8.63 -1.49
CA ARG A 80 13.73 7.46 -2.21
C ARG A 80 14.36 6.16 -1.70
N GLU A 81 15.64 6.18 -1.38
CA GLU A 81 16.36 5.01 -0.87
C GLU A 81 15.74 4.51 0.44
N GLU A 82 15.32 5.42 1.31
CA GLU A 82 14.62 5.05 2.54
C GLU A 82 13.24 4.42 2.24
N ALA A 83 12.51 4.98 1.27
CA ALA A 83 11.23 4.41 0.84
C ALA A 83 11.42 2.99 0.29
N LEU A 84 12.47 2.76 -0.51
CA LEU A 84 12.78 1.44 -1.06
C LEU A 84 13.11 0.42 0.04
N LYS A 85 13.76 0.84 1.11
CA LYS A 85 14.02 -0.03 2.27
C LYS A 85 12.72 -0.47 2.95
N TRP A 86 11.78 0.46 3.15
CA TRP A 86 10.48 0.13 3.72
C TRP A 86 9.67 -0.78 2.78
N ALA A 87 9.75 -0.53 1.47
CA ALA A 87 9.11 -1.39 0.48
C ALA A 87 9.66 -2.82 0.51
N ALA A 88 11.00 -2.98 0.68
CA ALA A 88 11.62 -4.28 0.80
C ALA A 88 11.12 -5.05 2.03
N LYS A 89 10.98 -4.38 3.17
CA LYS A 89 10.43 -4.98 4.39
C LYS A 89 8.98 -5.41 4.18
N THR A 90 8.18 -4.56 3.51
CA THR A 90 6.78 -4.84 3.23
C THR A 90 6.65 -6.01 2.24
N ALA A 91 7.48 -6.05 1.21
CA ALA A 91 7.49 -7.13 0.23
C ALA A 91 7.79 -8.48 0.88
N ASP A 92 8.76 -8.52 1.77
CA ASP A 92 9.12 -9.72 2.52
C ASP A 92 7.95 -10.16 3.43
N ALA A 93 7.36 -9.23 4.16
CA ALA A 93 6.28 -9.52 5.10
C ALA A 93 5.00 -9.98 4.38
N CYS A 94 4.62 -9.33 3.30
CA CYS A 94 3.40 -9.61 2.54
C CYS A 94 3.60 -10.71 1.48
N ARG A 95 4.83 -11.16 1.27
CA ARG A 95 5.19 -12.21 0.30
C ARG A 95 4.78 -11.87 -1.12
N CYS A 96 4.87 -10.59 -1.49
CA CYS A 96 4.60 -10.14 -2.87
C CYS A 96 5.37 -8.85 -3.16
N ALA A 97 5.61 -8.60 -4.45
CA ALA A 97 6.31 -7.40 -4.89
C ALA A 97 5.54 -6.13 -4.53
N GLN A 98 6.27 -5.04 -4.31
CA GLN A 98 5.70 -3.74 -3.99
C GLN A 98 6.14 -2.71 -5.03
N GLU A 99 5.22 -1.85 -5.45
CA GLU A 99 5.52 -0.70 -6.28
C GLU A 99 5.74 0.52 -5.38
N VAL A 100 6.74 1.33 -5.69
CA VAL A 100 7.04 2.56 -4.94
C VAL A 100 6.86 3.76 -5.86
N ARG A 101 5.99 4.69 -5.46
CA ARG A 101 5.74 5.92 -6.22
C ARG A 101 5.79 7.11 -5.29
N GLU A 102 6.46 8.17 -5.72
CA GLU A 102 6.52 9.43 -4.99
C GLU A 102 5.23 10.22 -5.19
N PHE A 103 4.69 10.78 -4.10
CA PHE A 103 3.59 11.73 -4.22
C PHE A 103 4.11 13.08 -4.69
N MET A 104 3.35 13.71 -5.60
CA MET A 104 3.63 15.08 -6.00
C MET A 104 3.30 16.01 -4.82
N PRO A 105 4.23 16.91 -4.41
CA PRO A 105 3.92 17.87 -3.36
C PRO A 105 2.81 18.81 -3.82
N ASP A 106 1.78 18.95 -2.99
CA ASP A 106 0.68 19.86 -3.26
C ASP A 106 0.14 20.42 -1.94
N PRO A 107 0.54 21.66 -1.55
CA PRO A 107 0.08 22.26 -0.30
C PRO A 107 -1.44 22.40 -0.22
N ALA A 108 -2.13 22.49 -1.35
CA ALA A 108 -3.59 22.62 -1.36
C ALA A 108 -4.31 21.37 -0.80
N VAL A 109 -3.65 20.21 -0.85
CA VAL A 109 -4.19 18.95 -0.30
C VAL A 109 -3.37 18.43 0.87
N GLY A 110 -2.49 19.27 1.46
CA GLY A 110 -1.77 18.95 2.68
C GLY A 110 -0.46 18.17 2.51
N ASN A 111 0.06 18.16 1.30
CA ASN A 111 1.31 17.44 1.03
C ASN A 111 2.53 18.37 1.07
#